data_58f233c51a0c7ad1c367ac8685f76bd7
#
_entry.id   58f233c51a0c7ad1c367ac8685f76bd7
#
_cell.length_a   1.000
_cell.length_b   1.000
_cell.length_c   1.000
_cell.angle_alpha   90.00
_cell.angle_beta   90.00
_cell.angle_gamma   90.00
#
_symmetry.space_group_name_H-M   'P 1'
#
loop_
_entity.id
_entity.type
_entity.pdbx_description
1 polymer ?
#
loop_
_entity_poly.entity_id
_entity_poly.type
_entity_poly.pdbx_seq_one_letter_code
_entity_poly.pdbx_strand_id
1 'polypeptide(L)'
;MCGICGFSWNDESLIRKMADRIVHRGPDQEGFFCTDGMSLGFRRLSIIDLSENGSQPMFNEDNTVCLVFNGEIYNFQELRPLLEARGHRFRSHTDSEVILHGYEEYGID
;
A
#
# COMPACT_ATOMS: atom_id res chain seq x y z
N MET A 1 7.24 1.79 -12.56
CA MET A 1 6.43 2.31 -11.46
C MET A 1 5.20 1.45 -11.25
N CYS A 2 4.76 1.32 -10.02
CA CYS A 2 3.57 0.55 -9.69
C CYS A 2 2.30 1.14 -10.29
N GLY A 3 1.21 0.41 -10.24
CA GLY A 3 -0.10 0.86 -10.65
C GLY A 3 -1.11 0.66 -9.53
N ILE A 4 -2.00 1.62 -9.37
CA ILE A 4 -3.11 1.52 -8.43
C ILE A 4 -4.42 1.81 -9.14
N CYS A 5 -5.50 1.20 -8.65
CA CYS A 5 -6.85 1.47 -9.13
C CYS A 5 -7.84 1.26 -7.97
N GLY A 6 -9.01 1.85 -8.10
CA GLY A 6 -10.01 1.72 -7.06
C GLY A 6 -11.29 2.47 -7.38
N PHE A 7 -12.33 2.13 -6.64
CA PHE A 7 -13.63 2.81 -6.73
C PHE A 7 -14.41 2.61 -5.43
N SER A 8 -15.46 3.39 -5.25
CA SER A 8 -16.19 3.52 -3.99
C SER A 8 -17.40 2.58 -3.87
N TRP A 9 -17.27 1.35 -4.35
CA TRP A 9 -18.24 0.28 -4.12
C TRP A 9 -17.52 -1.07 -4.17
N ASN A 10 -18.23 -2.15 -3.84
CA ASN A 10 -17.66 -3.50 -3.83
C ASN A 10 -17.94 -4.20 -5.17
N ASP A 11 -16.90 -4.46 -5.94
CA ASP A 11 -16.99 -5.27 -7.16
C ASP A 11 -15.64 -5.93 -7.44
N GLU A 12 -15.47 -7.15 -6.94
CA GLU A 12 -14.20 -7.88 -7.08
C GLU A 12 -13.87 -8.18 -8.55
N SER A 13 -14.88 -8.54 -9.33
CA SER A 13 -14.67 -8.82 -10.76
C SER A 13 -14.17 -7.60 -11.52
N LEU A 14 -14.76 -6.44 -11.25
CA LEU A 14 -14.38 -5.20 -11.92
C LEU A 14 -12.99 -4.75 -11.51
N ILE A 15 -12.66 -4.82 -10.21
CA ILE A 15 -11.33 -4.38 -9.75
C ILE A 15 -10.22 -5.24 -10.35
N ARG A 16 -10.46 -6.55 -10.53
CA ARG A 16 -9.49 -7.44 -11.18
C ARG A 16 -9.29 -7.08 -12.65
N LYS A 17 -10.37 -6.76 -13.35
CA LYS A 17 -10.30 -6.32 -14.75
C LYS A 17 -9.53 -5.00 -14.88
N MET A 18 -9.76 -4.08 -13.96
CA MET A 18 -9.03 -2.80 -13.95
C MET A 18 -7.54 -3.02 -13.71
N ALA A 19 -7.18 -3.87 -12.76
CA ALA A 19 -5.78 -4.18 -12.48
C ALA A 19 -5.11 -4.86 -13.69
N ASP A 20 -5.81 -5.72 -14.41
CA ASP A 20 -5.29 -6.36 -15.63
C ASP A 20 -4.94 -5.33 -16.72
N ARG A 21 -5.63 -4.21 -16.77
CA ARG A 21 -5.36 -3.16 -17.74
C ARG A 21 -4.09 -2.37 -17.42
N ILE A 22 -3.61 -2.43 -16.20
CA ILE A 22 -2.42 -1.71 -15.77
C ILE A 22 -1.25 -2.65 -15.41
N VAL A 23 -1.29 -3.89 -15.87
CA VAL A 23 -0.25 -4.90 -15.61
C VAL A 23 1.14 -4.43 -16.07
N HIS A 24 1.20 -3.63 -17.13
CA HIS A 24 2.46 -3.11 -17.65
C HIS A 24 3.17 -2.16 -16.66
N ARG A 25 2.45 -1.59 -15.72
CA ARG A 25 3.02 -0.72 -14.69
C ARG A 25 3.65 -1.50 -13.53
N GLY A 26 3.13 -2.68 -13.26
CA GLY A 26 3.61 -3.50 -12.16
C GLY A 26 3.41 -4.99 -12.46
N PRO A 27 4.34 -5.61 -13.21
CA PRO A 27 4.17 -7.01 -13.60
C PRO A 27 4.53 -8.02 -12.52
N ASP A 28 5.18 -7.59 -11.43
CA ASP A 28 5.77 -8.52 -10.46
C ASP A 28 4.74 -9.14 -9.51
N GLN A 29 3.77 -8.35 -9.07
CA GLN A 29 2.73 -8.82 -8.15
C GLN A 29 1.44 -8.07 -8.37
N GLU A 30 0.31 -8.68 -7.95
CA GLU A 30 -0.97 -8.02 -7.87
C GLU A 30 -1.55 -8.18 -6.46
N GLY A 31 -2.43 -7.26 -6.06
CA GLY A 31 -3.11 -7.32 -4.78
C GLY A 31 -4.46 -6.63 -4.86
N PHE A 32 -5.40 -7.11 -4.06
CA PHE A 32 -6.77 -6.59 -4.05
C PHE A 32 -7.29 -6.52 -2.63
N PHE A 33 -8.18 -5.56 -2.40
CA PHE A 33 -8.95 -5.47 -1.16
C PHE A 33 -10.32 -4.90 -1.48
N CYS A 34 -11.35 -5.62 -1.06
CA CYS A 34 -12.74 -5.21 -1.27
C CYS A 34 -13.49 -5.20 0.06
N THR A 35 -14.28 -4.15 0.26
CA THR A 35 -15.23 -4.04 1.36
C THR A 35 -16.58 -3.60 0.79
N ASP A 36 -17.60 -3.49 1.64
CA ASP A 36 -18.93 -3.04 1.21
C ASP A 36 -18.90 -1.65 0.55
N GLY A 37 -17.95 -0.81 0.93
CA GLY A 37 -17.87 0.56 0.44
C GLY A 37 -16.71 0.86 -0.49
N MET A 38 -15.85 -0.12 -0.83
CA MET A 38 -14.65 0.18 -1.59
C MET A 38 -14.03 -1.07 -2.21
N SER A 39 -13.41 -0.88 -3.38
CA SER A 39 -12.55 -1.87 -4.01
C SER A 39 -11.23 -1.22 -4.37
N LEU A 40 -10.12 -1.84 -3.99
CA LEU A 40 -8.76 -1.37 -4.26
C LEU A 40 -7.96 -2.44 -4.98
N GLY A 41 -7.16 -2.03 -5.97
CA GLY A 41 -6.28 -2.92 -6.70
C GLY A 41 -4.89 -2.34 -6.81
N PHE A 42 -3.88 -3.22 -6.87
CA PHE A 42 -2.48 -2.84 -6.92
C PHE A 42 -1.69 -3.76 -7.84
N ARG A 43 -0.83 -3.16 -8.65
CA ARG A 43 0.17 -3.88 -9.45
C ARG A 43 1.54 -3.41 -9.02
N ARG A 44 2.41 -4.35 -8.66
CA ARG A 44 3.71 -4.05 -8.07
C ARG A 44 4.85 -4.15 -9.08
N LEU A 45 5.68 -3.12 -9.10
CA LEU A 45 7.04 -3.18 -9.63
C LEU A 45 7.97 -3.15 -8.41
N SER A 46 8.64 -4.26 -8.11
CA SER A 46 9.44 -4.42 -6.90
C SER A 46 10.79 -3.73 -7.07
N ILE A 47 11.02 -2.64 -6.32
CA ILE A 47 12.23 -1.84 -6.41
C ILE A 47 13.01 -1.85 -5.09
N ILE A 48 12.39 -1.45 -3.99
CA ILE A 48 13.07 -1.31 -2.69
C ILE A 48 13.05 -2.61 -1.92
N ASP A 49 11.86 -3.17 -1.69
CA ASP A 49 11.68 -4.42 -0.96
C ASP A 49 11.09 -5.45 -1.92
N LEU A 50 11.86 -6.47 -2.25
CA LEU A 50 11.46 -7.53 -3.18
C LEU A 50 10.61 -8.61 -2.51
N SER A 51 10.47 -8.55 -1.18
CA SER A 51 9.69 -9.55 -0.43
C SER A 51 8.19 -9.31 -0.55
N GLU A 52 7.40 -10.31 -0.16
CA GLU A 52 5.95 -10.19 -0.10
C GLU A 52 5.48 -9.18 0.96
N ASN A 53 6.32 -8.86 1.95
CA ASN A 53 6.01 -7.86 2.97
C ASN A 53 5.83 -6.45 2.40
N GLY A 54 6.41 -6.17 1.24
CA GLY A 54 6.22 -4.92 0.52
C GLY A 54 5.01 -4.91 -0.40
N SER A 55 4.20 -5.95 -0.43
CA SER A 55 3.01 -6.04 -1.27
C SER A 55 1.90 -5.12 -0.77
N GLN A 56 1.05 -4.67 -1.71
CA GLN A 56 -0.10 -3.84 -1.41
C GLN A 56 -1.38 -4.51 -1.94
N PRO A 57 -2.56 -4.21 -1.44
CA PRO A 57 -2.83 -3.25 -0.35
C PRO A 57 -2.13 -3.63 0.96
N MET A 58 -1.63 -2.62 1.65
CA MET A 58 -0.85 -2.79 2.87
C MET A 58 -1.68 -2.37 4.08
N PHE A 59 -1.55 -3.10 5.19
CA PHE A 59 -2.33 -2.86 6.40
C PHE A 59 -1.41 -2.48 7.56
N ASN A 60 -1.97 -1.68 8.49
CA ASN A 60 -1.30 -1.39 9.75
C ASN A 60 -1.42 -2.59 10.71
N GLU A 61 -0.88 -2.45 11.94
CA GLU A 61 -0.76 -3.55 12.90
C GLU A 61 -2.09 -4.23 13.25
N ASP A 62 -3.16 -3.45 13.34
CA ASP A 62 -4.49 -3.94 13.73
C ASP A 62 -5.49 -4.01 12.56
N ASN A 63 -5.03 -3.84 11.33
CA ASN A 63 -5.83 -3.89 10.11
C ASN A 63 -6.96 -2.85 10.05
N THR A 64 -6.79 -1.72 10.72
CA THR A 64 -7.77 -0.63 10.68
C THR A 64 -7.51 0.38 9.56
N VAL A 65 -6.30 0.39 9.01
CA VAL A 65 -5.90 1.27 7.91
C VAL A 65 -5.34 0.44 6.77
N CYS A 66 -5.80 0.72 5.56
CA CYS A 66 -5.38 0.03 4.34
C CYS A 66 -4.82 1.05 3.35
N LEU A 67 -3.69 0.73 2.75
CA LEU A 67 -2.98 1.63 1.84
C LEU A 67 -2.71 0.98 0.50
N VAL A 68 -3.01 1.71 -0.58
CA VAL A 68 -2.39 1.50 -1.89
C VAL A 68 -1.69 2.80 -2.28
N PHE A 69 -0.47 2.70 -2.78
CA PHE A 69 0.37 3.87 -3.01
C PHE A 69 1.28 3.64 -4.22
N ASN A 70 1.31 4.61 -5.10
CA ASN A 70 2.25 4.65 -6.21
C ASN A 70 3.02 5.96 -6.13
N GLY A 71 4.24 5.90 -5.62
CA GLY A 71 5.07 7.08 -5.43
C GLY A 71 6.31 6.73 -4.62
N GLU A 72 6.96 7.77 -4.11
CA GLU A 72 8.16 7.62 -3.30
C GLU A 72 8.15 8.59 -2.13
N ILE A 73 8.64 8.13 -0.97
CA ILE A 73 8.88 8.96 0.20
C ILE A 73 10.40 9.00 0.39
N TYR A 74 11.03 10.07 -0.04
CA TYR A 74 12.49 10.16 -0.12
C TYR A 74 13.16 10.16 1.25
N ASN A 75 12.49 10.66 2.28
CA ASN A 75 13.01 10.72 3.65
C ASN A 75 12.47 9.58 4.55
N PHE A 76 12.06 8.47 3.96
CA PHE A 76 11.46 7.37 4.75
C PHE A 76 12.43 6.79 5.79
N GLN A 77 13.73 6.81 5.50
CA GLN A 77 14.74 6.31 6.43
C GLN A 77 14.91 7.20 7.67
N GLU A 78 14.55 8.47 7.56
CA GLU A 78 14.51 9.40 8.70
C GLU A 78 13.23 9.26 9.51
N LEU A 79 12.09 9.05 8.80
CA LEU A 79 10.78 8.96 9.43
C LEU A 79 10.57 7.65 10.18
N ARG A 80 11.10 6.55 9.65
CA ARG A 80 10.91 5.23 10.24
C ARG A 80 11.34 5.13 11.69
N PRO A 81 12.56 5.55 12.08
CA PRO A 81 12.97 5.47 13.50
C PRO A 81 12.09 6.31 14.42
N LEU A 82 11.60 7.45 13.95
CA LEU A 82 10.69 8.30 14.72
C LEU A 82 9.37 7.60 15.02
N LEU A 83 8.82 6.91 14.03
CA LEU A 83 7.58 6.16 14.18
C LEU A 83 7.79 4.91 15.03
N GLU A 84 8.90 4.20 14.83
CA GLU A 84 9.24 3.05 15.66
C GLU A 84 9.39 3.43 17.13
N ALA A 85 9.98 4.59 17.43
CA ALA A 85 10.09 5.11 18.77
C ALA A 85 8.75 5.41 19.43
N ARG A 86 7.69 5.59 18.64
CA ARG A 86 6.33 5.81 19.12
C ARG A 86 5.50 4.53 19.17
N GLY A 87 6.12 3.36 18.95
CA GLY A 87 5.48 2.07 19.10
C GLY A 87 4.94 1.45 17.83
N HIS A 88 5.16 2.08 16.67
CA HIS A 88 4.71 1.51 15.40
C HIS A 88 5.63 0.37 14.95
N ARG A 89 5.04 -0.72 14.46
CA ARG A 89 5.78 -1.90 14.02
C ARG A 89 5.79 -1.98 12.50
N PHE A 90 6.99 -1.95 11.93
CA PHE A 90 7.19 -2.07 10.50
C PHE A 90 7.43 -3.53 10.11
N ARG A 91 6.76 -3.98 9.05
CA ARG A 91 6.91 -5.34 8.51
C ARG A 91 7.80 -5.41 7.29
N SER A 92 7.96 -4.29 6.59
CA SER A 92 8.70 -4.22 5.35
C SER A 92 9.84 -3.22 5.43
N HIS A 93 10.61 -3.14 4.35
CA HIS A 93 11.63 -2.12 4.17
C HIS A 93 11.22 -1.07 3.14
N THR A 94 9.94 -1.05 2.74
CA THR A 94 9.44 -0.09 1.77
C THR A 94 9.24 1.29 2.39
N ASP A 95 9.31 2.30 1.53
CA ASP A 95 9.00 3.67 1.92
C ASP A 95 7.51 3.89 2.17
N SER A 96 6.65 3.15 1.48
CA SER A 96 5.20 3.31 1.60
C SER A 96 4.68 3.05 3.01
N GLU A 97 5.33 2.19 3.77
CA GLU A 97 4.87 1.86 5.13
C GLU A 97 4.93 3.06 6.08
N VAL A 98 5.78 4.06 5.83
CA VAL A 98 5.79 5.27 6.66
C VAL A 98 4.52 6.11 6.48
N ILE A 99 3.85 6.01 5.33
CA ILE A 99 2.54 6.66 5.12
C ILE A 99 1.52 6.05 6.06
N LEU A 100 1.49 4.73 6.13
CA LEU A 100 0.55 3.96 6.94
C LEU A 100 0.66 4.30 8.41
N HIS A 101 1.87 4.24 8.96
CA HIS A 101 2.12 4.53 10.36
C HIS A 101 2.09 6.04 10.66
N GLY A 102 2.49 6.86 9.70
CA GLY A 102 2.37 8.31 9.82
C GLY A 102 0.92 8.75 9.92
N TYR A 103 0.04 8.13 9.13
CA TYR A 103 -1.40 8.41 9.22
C TYR A 103 -1.96 8.02 10.59
N GLU A 104 -1.55 6.87 11.14
CA GLU A 104 -1.96 6.47 12.50
C GLU A 104 -1.53 7.48 13.54
N GLU A 105 -0.31 8.01 13.42
CA GLU A 105 0.28 8.90 14.43
C GLU A 105 -0.26 10.34 14.32
N TYR A 106 -0.38 10.85 13.10
CA TYR A 106 -0.64 12.28 12.86
C TYR A 106 -2.01 12.58 12.25
N GLY A 107 -2.73 11.58 11.79
CA GLY A 107 -4.00 11.78 11.10
C GLY A 107 -3.79 12.28 9.67
N ILE A 108 -4.85 12.87 9.11
CA ILE A 108 -4.87 13.29 7.71
C ILE A 108 -4.08 14.59 7.47
N ASP A 109 -3.90 15.38 8.51
CA ASP A 109 -3.16 16.63 8.43
C ASP A 109 -1.67 16.39 8.64
#